data_9f178196288060ed1473e7cbf5822081
#
_entry.id   9f178196288060ed1473e7cbf5822081
#
_cell.length_a   1.000
_cell.length_b   1.000
_cell.length_c   1.000
_cell.angle_alpha   90.00
_cell.angle_beta   90.00
_cell.angle_gamma   90.00
#
_symmetry.space_group_name_H-M   'P 1'
#
loop_
_entity.id
_entity.type
_entity.pdbx_description
1 polymer ?
#
loop_
_entity_poly.entity_id
_entity_poly.type
_entity_poly.pdbx_seq_one_letter_code
_entity_poly.pdbx_strand_id
1 'polypeptide(L)'
;MTLLYRQFRSIVGLIMLTSTLAALTGCNSMSPTVNSANHSTVKSVASTTSTLPAIQNNDLGDNVSADKVSADYATADYDKRVQGYDWVGVMVRADGDRQIDIKVRSRSDIKKPTCHFDSKATLMGQDTAHGMIFQSKVNGSTAFFQFKDDSLIIDSPDKYALNYFCSGGGSLAGEYKKLAEGLEI
;
A
#
# COMPACT_ATOMS: atom_id res chain seq x y z
N MET A 1 -21.50 15.18 51.18
CA MET A 1 -20.99 14.00 51.90
C MET A 1 -20.62 12.98 50.82
N THR A 2 -19.48 12.55 50.52
CA THR A 2 -18.15 12.49 51.09
C THR A 2 -17.18 12.33 49.92
N LEU A 3 -16.16 13.16 49.86
CA LEU A 3 -15.01 13.09 48.95
C LEU A 3 -14.29 11.75 49.14
N LEU A 4 -13.89 11.11 48.06
CA LEU A 4 -12.79 10.15 48.02
C LEU A 4 -11.84 10.47 46.87
N TYR A 5 -10.92 11.34 47.18
CA TYR A 5 -9.70 11.67 46.49
C TYR A 5 -8.75 10.46 46.60
N ARG A 6 -8.44 9.77 45.50
CA ARG A 6 -7.38 8.76 45.52
C ARG A 6 -6.27 9.18 44.57
N GLN A 7 -5.26 9.71 45.19
CA GLN A 7 -3.92 9.93 44.65
C GLN A 7 -3.34 8.62 44.11
N PHE A 8 -2.94 8.60 42.87
CA PHE A 8 -1.99 7.60 42.38
C PHE A 8 -0.65 8.26 42.07
N ARG A 9 0.32 7.81 42.83
CA ARG A 9 1.71 8.22 42.90
C ARG A 9 2.46 7.91 41.59
N SER A 10 3.23 8.90 41.16
CA SER A 10 4.36 8.79 40.27
C SER A 10 5.30 7.65 40.66
N ILE A 11 5.61 6.81 39.68
CA ILE A 11 6.80 5.97 39.71
C ILE A 11 7.68 6.44 38.56
N VAL A 12 8.69 7.23 38.93
CA VAL A 12 9.84 7.59 38.10
C VAL A 12 10.78 6.39 38.07
N GLY A 13 10.82 5.70 36.94
CA GLY A 13 11.80 4.64 36.68
C GLY A 13 12.90 5.15 35.76
N LEU A 14 14.01 5.54 36.38
CA LEU A 14 15.29 5.88 35.77
C LEU A 14 15.95 4.60 35.25
N ILE A 15 16.09 4.43 33.93
CA ILE A 15 16.89 3.36 33.34
C ILE A 15 18.04 3.95 32.54
N MET A 16 19.22 3.60 32.98
CA MET A 16 20.56 3.94 32.55
C MET A 16 20.87 3.59 31.09
N LEU A 17 21.62 4.52 30.47
CA LEU A 17 22.37 4.35 29.23
C LEU A 17 23.36 3.19 29.32
N THR A 18 23.43 2.39 28.28
CA THR A 18 24.65 1.70 27.87
C THR A 18 24.88 1.86 26.40
N SER A 19 25.88 2.66 26.07
CA SER A 19 26.48 2.84 24.76
C SER A 19 27.38 1.64 24.44
N THR A 20 27.17 0.98 23.31
CA THR A 20 28.20 0.14 22.68
C THR A 20 28.46 0.61 21.26
N LEU A 21 29.62 1.26 21.08
CA LEU A 21 30.27 1.47 19.79
C LEU A 21 30.77 0.12 19.27
N ALA A 22 30.42 -0.23 18.05
CA ALA A 22 31.13 -1.20 17.23
C ALA A 22 31.42 -0.57 15.88
N ALA A 23 32.66 -0.17 15.68
CA ALA A 23 33.23 0.20 14.41
C ALA A 23 33.63 -1.08 13.66
N LEU A 24 33.15 -1.24 12.44
CA LEU A 24 33.69 -2.18 11.45
C LEU A 24 33.93 -1.46 10.14
N THR A 25 35.19 -1.09 9.95
CA THR A 25 35.79 -0.72 8.68
C THR A 25 35.94 -1.97 7.81
N GLY A 26 35.50 -1.91 6.57
CA GLY A 26 35.66 -2.94 5.58
C GLY A 26 35.57 -2.37 4.17
N CYS A 27 36.65 -1.72 3.70
CA CYS A 27 36.85 -1.41 2.29
C CYS A 27 37.20 -2.70 1.55
N ASN A 28 36.49 -3.00 0.47
CA ASN A 28 37.04 -3.84 -0.61
C ASN A 28 36.61 -3.25 -1.95
N SER A 29 37.54 -2.50 -2.51
CA SER A 29 37.60 -2.11 -3.91
C SER A 29 38.07 -3.30 -4.73
N MET A 30 37.28 -3.78 -5.67
CA MET A 30 37.74 -4.57 -6.79
C MET A 30 37.27 -3.96 -8.11
N SER A 31 38.16 -3.27 -8.77
CA SER A 31 38.05 -2.91 -10.17
C SER A 31 38.35 -4.13 -11.03
N PRO A 32 37.58 -4.46 -12.06
CA PRO A 32 38.08 -5.30 -13.14
C PRO A 32 38.66 -4.44 -14.24
N THR A 33 39.90 -4.76 -14.53
CA THR A 33 40.77 -4.31 -15.60
C THR A 33 40.12 -4.56 -16.96
N VAL A 34 40.16 -3.52 -17.80
CA VAL A 34 39.87 -3.57 -19.23
C VAL A 34 41.02 -4.28 -19.93
N ASN A 35 40.75 -5.36 -20.65
CA ASN A 35 41.66 -5.86 -21.69
C ASN A 35 41.00 -5.74 -23.05
N SER A 36 41.67 -4.96 -23.87
CA SER A 36 41.39 -4.65 -25.27
C SER A 36 41.93 -5.76 -26.19
N ALA A 37 41.28 -5.87 -27.33
CA ALA A 37 41.72 -6.44 -28.61
C ALA A 37 41.75 -7.97 -28.78
N ASN A 38 40.83 -8.46 -29.65
CA ASN A 38 41.29 -9.02 -30.90
C ASN A 38 40.18 -9.15 -31.96
N HIS A 39 40.52 -8.65 -33.09
CA HIS A 39 39.91 -8.72 -34.39
C HIS A 39 39.91 -10.16 -34.91
N SER A 40 38.76 -10.68 -35.40
CA SER A 40 38.75 -11.65 -36.51
C SER A 40 37.35 -12.00 -36.99
N THR A 41 37.09 -11.62 -38.23
CA THR A 41 36.48 -12.39 -39.32
C THR A 41 35.02 -12.83 -39.21
N VAL A 42 34.23 -12.14 -40.00
CA VAL A 42 32.89 -12.47 -40.50
C VAL A 42 32.81 -13.93 -40.95
N LYS A 43 31.83 -14.65 -40.40
CA LYS A 43 31.24 -15.80 -41.11
C LYS A 43 29.73 -15.74 -40.86
N SER A 44 29.03 -15.38 -41.93
CA SER A 44 27.60 -15.46 -42.08
C SER A 44 27.13 -16.88 -41.82
N VAL A 45 26.27 -17.07 -40.82
CA VAL A 45 25.50 -18.30 -40.64
C VAL A 45 24.07 -17.92 -40.35
N ALA A 46 23.21 -18.49 -41.18
CA ALA A 46 21.77 -18.48 -41.26
C ALA A 46 21.00 -18.05 -39.98
N SER A 47 20.05 -17.14 -40.22
CA SER A 47 18.95 -16.82 -39.32
C SER A 47 18.13 -18.08 -39.02
N THR A 48 18.36 -18.70 -37.89
CA THR A 48 17.33 -19.50 -37.25
C THR A 48 16.45 -18.56 -36.46
N THR A 49 15.27 -18.31 -36.97
CA THR A 49 14.16 -17.68 -36.27
C THR A 49 13.84 -18.51 -35.03
N SER A 50 14.44 -18.12 -33.90
CA SER A 50 14.02 -18.64 -32.60
C SER A 50 12.68 -18.00 -32.30
N THR A 51 11.62 -18.73 -32.63
CA THR A 51 10.27 -18.44 -32.19
C THR A 51 10.30 -18.61 -30.68
N LEU A 52 10.46 -17.50 -29.95
CA LEU A 52 10.10 -17.42 -28.54
C LEU A 52 8.66 -17.90 -28.42
N PRO A 53 8.35 -18.88 -27.59
CA PRO A 53 6.95 -19.21 -27.32
C PRO A 53 6.32 -17.93 -26.80
N ALA A 54 5.32 -17.43 -27.53
CA ALA A 54 4.42 -16.44 -27.04
C ALA A 54 3.90 -16.99 -25.70
N ILE A 55 4.21 -16.28 -24.61
CA ILE A 55 3.57 -16.51 -23.33
C ILE A 55 2.10 -16.27 -23.63
N GLN A 56 1.38 -17.36 -23.85
CA GLN A 56 -0.07 -17.33 -23.91
C GLN A 56 -0.53 -16.93 -22.52
N ASN A 57 -0.93 -15.68 -22.36
CA ASN A 57 -1.69 -15.19 -21.22
C ASN A 57 -3.10 -15.79 -21.23
N ASN A 58 -3.19 -17.12 -21.25
CA ASN A 58 -4.44 -17.87 -21.42
C ASN A 58 -5.01 -18.33 -20.08
N ASP A 59 -4.72 -17.61 -18.97
CA ASP A 59 -5.37 -17.95 -17.70
C ASP A 59 -5.88 -16.72 -16.92
N LEU A 60 -6.17 -15.63 -17.62
CA LEU A 60 -7.08 -14.60 -17.12
C LEU A 60 -8.49 -14.98 -17.57
N GLY A 61 -9.00 -16.06 -16.94
CA GLY A 61 -10.33 -16.56 -17.19
C GLY A 61 -11.39 -15.45 -17.12
N ASP A 62 -12.38 -15.57 -17.96
CA ASP A 62 -13.55 -14.76 -18.29
C ASP A 62 -14.37 -14.15 -17.13
N ASN A 63 -13.77 -13.85 -15.97
CA ASN A 63 -14.52 -13.43 -14.78
C ASN A 63 -13.83 -12.37 -13.92
N VAL A 64 -12.94 -11.57 -14.52
CA VAL A 64 -12.31 -10.44 -13.80
C VAL A 64 -13.19 -9.22 -14.02
N SER A 65 -14.02 -8.90 -13.04
CA SER A 65 -14.82 -7.67 -13.04
C SER A 65 -14.52 -6.85 -11.80
N ALA A 66 -14.28 -5.57 -11.97
CA ALA A 66 -14.09 -4.60 -10.91
C ALA A 66 -15.33 -4.48 -9.99
N ASP A 67 -16.50 -4.91 -10.45
CA ASP A 67 -17.72 -4.96 -9.64
C ASP A 67 -17.56 -5.82 -8.38
N LYS A 68 -16.73 -6.87 -8.43
CA LYS A 68 -16.50 -7.75 -7.29
C LYS A 68 -15.90 -7.04 -6.07
N VAL A 69 -15.20 -5.94 -6.29
CA VAL A 69 -14.56 -5.15 -5.23
C VAL A 69 -15.31 -3.86 -4.94
N SER A 70 -16.39 -3.57 -5.67
CA SER A 70 -17.22 -2.39 -5.45
C SER A 70 -17.94 -2.50 -4.11
N ALA A 71 -17.49 -1.73 -3.13
CA ALA A 71 -18.04 -1.69 -1.78
C ALA A 71 -17.47 -0.48 -1.03
N ASP A 72 -17.94 -0.28 0.19
CA ASP A 72 -17.34 0.62 1.14
C ASP A 72 -16.53 -0.18 2.16
N TYR A 73 -15.35 0.34 2.49
CA TYR A 73 -14.39 -0.26 3.41
C TYR A 73 -14.04 0.76 4.50
N ALA A 74 -13.67 0.32 5.69
CA ALA A 74 -13.23 1.23 6.73
C ALA A 74 -12.20 0.59 7.67
N THR A 75 -11.48 1.45 8.40
CA THR A 75 -10.64 1.01 9.51
C THR A 75 -11.46 0.36 10.62
N ALA A 76 -10.83 -0.50 11.42
CA ALA A 76 -11.51 -1.31 12.45
C ALA A 76 -12.29 -0.49 13.49
N ASP A 77 -11.92 0.78 13.69
CA ASP A 77 -12.60 1.64 14.68
C ASP A 77 -13.84 2.37 14.13
N TYR A 78 -14.23 2.11 12.87
CA TYR A 78 -15.40 2.75 12.26
C TYR A 78 -16.69 2.51 13.05
N ASP A 79 -16.88 1.33 13.61
CA ASP A 79 -18.05 1.00 14.43
C ASP A 79 -18.15 1.83 15.71
N LYS A 80 -17.01 2.37 16.16
CA LYS A 80 -16.90 3.24 17.34
C LYS A 80 -16.95 4.74 17.00
N ARG A 81 -17.27 5.11 15.74
CA ARG A 81 -17.27 6.50 15.26
C ARG A 81 -18.17 7.42 16.09
N VAL A 82 -19.32 6.92 16.53
CA VAL A 82 -20.25 7.67 17.37
C VAL A 82 -19.69 7.96 18.78
N GLN A 83 -18.71 7.19 19.24
CA GLN A 83 -18.00 7.38 20.49
C GLN A 83 -16.82 8.33 20.36
N GLY A 84 -16.57 8.84 19.15
CA GLY A 84 -15.50 9.78 18.87
C GLY A 84 -14.17 9.18 18.46
N TYR A 85 -14.11 7.88 18.12
CA TYR A 85 -12.91 7.25 17.56
C TYR A 85 -12.63 7.77 16.16
N ASP A 86 -11.34 7.85 15.83
CA ASP A 86 -10.92 8.19 14.48
C ASP A 86 -11.12 7.01 13.55
N TRP A 87 -11.52 7.30 12.34
CA TRP A 87 -11.75 6.31 11.30
C TRP A 87 -11.37 6.87 9.93
N VAL A 88 -11.02 5.98 9.04
CA VAL A 88 -10.84 6.26 7.62
C VAL A 88 -11.73 5.29 6.84
N GLY A 89 -12.52 5.83 5.93
CA GLY A 89 -13.38 5.09 5.04
C GLY A 89 -12.93 5.21 3.59
N VAL A 90 -13.09 4.14 2.84
CA VAL A 90 -12.72 4.02 1.43
C VAL A 90 -13.92 3.55 0.64
N MET A 91 -14.44 4.41 -0.22
CA MET A 91 -15.49 4.06 -1.17
C MET A 91 -14.84 3.56 -2.45
N VAL A 92 -15.21 2.37 -2.90
CA VAL A 92 -14.73 1.76 -4.14
C VAL A 92 -15.91 1.52 -5.06
N ARG A 93 -15.83 2.00 -6.29
CA ARG A 93 -16.87 1.80 -7.32
C ARG A 93 -16.20 1.35 -8.62
N ALA A 94 -16.78 0.39 -9.28
CA ALA A 94 -16.31 -0.01 -10.61
C ALA A 94 -16.50 1.13 -11.62
N ASP A 95 -15.49 1.31 -12.48
CA ASP A 95 -15.49 2.20 -13.63
C ASP A 95 -15.13 1.37 -14.89
N GLY A 96 -16.01 0.41 -15.22
CA GLY A 96 -15.77 -0.64 -16.20
C GLY A 96 -15.08 -1.87 -15.59
N ASP A 97 -14.68 -2.83 -16.43
CA ASP A 97 -14.24 -4.15 -15.99
C ASP A 97 -12.88 -4.12 -15.28
N ARG A 98 -12.02 -3.19 -15.65
CA ARG A 98 -10.62 -3.16 -15.23
C ARG A 98 -10.20 -1.87 -14.51
N GLN A 99 -11.15 -1.02 -14.17
CA GLN A 99 -10.90 0.24 -13.45
C GLN A 99 -11.85 0.39 -12.27
N ILE A 100 -11.36 1.07 -11.26
CA ILE A 100 -12.16 1.47 -10.10
C ILE A 100 -11.94 2.95 -9.80
N ASP A 101 -13.00 3.60 -9.35
CA ASP A 101 -12.95 4.89 -8.68
C ASP A 101 -12.77 4.65 -7.18
N ILE A 102 -11.80 5.32 -6.58
CA ILE A 102 -11.50 5.23 -5.15
C ILE A 102 -11.66 6.62 -4.55
N LYS A 103 -12.44 6.70 -3.47
CA LYS A 103 -12.59 7.92 -2.69
C LYS A 103 -12.33 7.60 -1.22
N VAL A 104 -11.39 8.31 -0.62
CA VAL A 104 -11.07 8.16 0.81
C VAL A 104 -11.56 9.38 1.56
N ARG A 105 -12.25 9.14 2.64
CA ARG A 105 -12.72 10.15 3.59
C ARG A 105 -12.44 9.68 5.00
N SER A 106 -12.26 10.63 5.89
CA SER A 106 -12.11 10.35 7.31
C SER A 106 -12.90 11.35 8.13
N ARG A 107 -12.98 11.11 9.42
CA ARG A 107 -13.60 12.02 10.34
C ARG A 107 -13.04 13.43 10.19
N SER A 108 -13.92 14.41 10.03
CA SER A 108 -13.60 15.84 9.99
C SER A 108 -13.55 16.42 11.40
N ASP A 109 -12.45 16.21 12.10
CA ASP A 109 -12.15 16.93 13.35
C ASP A 109 -10.85 17.69 13.18
N ILE A 110 -10.88 19.01 13.34
CA ILE A 110 -9.70 19.89 13.15
C ILE A 110 -8.52 19.53 14.06
N LYS A 111 -8.77 18.84 15.16
CA LYS A 111 -7.75 18.40 16.14
C LYS A 111 -7.20 17.01 15.88
N LYS A 112 -7.73 16.31 14.89
CA LYS A 112 -7.40 14.91 14.59
C LYS A 112 -7.01 14.72 13.13
N PRO A 113 -6.24 13.66 12.81
CA PRO A 113 -5.87 13.36 11.44
C PRO A 113 -7.11 13.23 10.54
N THR A 114 -7.10 13.95 9.42
CA THR A 114 -8.08 13.82 8.36
C THR A 114 -7.40 13.31 7.10
N CYS A 115 -8.01 12.33 6.42
CA CYS A 115 -7.52 11.82 5.15
C CYS A 115 -8.51 12.14 4.05
N HIS A 116 -7.98 12.60 2.91
CA HIS A 116 -8.75 12.89 1.71
C HIS A 116 -7.98 12.43 0.48
N PHE A 117 -8.58 11.55 -0.31
CA PHE A 117 -7.96 11.03 -1.52
C PHE A 117 -9.04 10.65 -2.52
N ASP A 118 -8.88 11.06 -3.76
CA ASP A 118 -9.73 10.68 -4.88
C ASP A 118 -8.83 10.27 -6.04
N SER A 119 -9.04 9.08 -6.58
CA SER A 119 -8.25 8.56 -7.70
C SER A 119 -8.97 7.47 -8.46
N LYS A 120 -8.53 7.26 -9.70
CA LYS A 120 -8.83 6.05 -10.47
C LYS A 120 -7.67 5.08 -10.36
N ALA A 121 -7.98 3.79 -10.24
CA ALA A 121 -6.98 2.74 -10.22
C ALA A 121 -7.29 1.69 -11.29
N THR A 122 -6.23 1.17 -11.91
CA THR A 122 -6.32 0.17 -12.98
C THR A 122 -5.90 -1.19 -12.47
N LEU A 123 -6.62 -2.23 -12.84
CA LEU A 123 -6.32 -3.61 -12.48
C LEU A 123 -4.95 -4.03 -13.03
N MET A 124 -4.09 -4.48 -12.13
CA MET A 124 -2.79 -5.09 -12.45
C MET A 124 -2.93 -6.57 -12.73
N GLY A 125 -3.67 -7.27 -11.87
CA GLY A 125 -3.84 -8.72 -11.94
C GLY A 125 -4.72 -9.26 -10.82
N GLN A 126 -4.96 -10.57 -10.91
CA GLN A 126 -5.69 -11.33 -9.91
C GLN A 126 -5.06 -12.71 -9.78
N ASP A 127 -4.90 -13.18 -8.55
CA ASP A 127 -4.56 -14.58 -8.25
C ASP A 127 -5.21 -15.03 -6.94
N THR A 128 -5.15 -16.32 -6.65
CA THR A 128 -5.76 -16.89 -5.43
C THR A 128 -5.01 -16.53 -4.15
N ALA A 129 -3.72 -16.23 -4.26
CA ALA A 129 -2.90 -15.91 -3.09
C ALA A 129 -3.09 -14.45 -2.66
N HIS A 130 -3.22 -13.52 -3.62
CA HIS A 130 -3.22 -12.07 -3.37
C HIS A 130 -4.58 -11.41 -3.62
N GLY A 131 -5.53 -12.12 -4.27
CA GLY A 131 -6.80 -11.52 -4.69
C GLY A 131 -6.64 -10.59 -5.89
N MET A 132 -7.43 -9.52 -5.96
CA MET A 132 -7.37 -8.52 -7.04
C MET A 132 -6.48 -7.36 -6.60
N ILE A 133 -5.55 -6.96 -7.47
CA ILE A 133 -4.64 -5.84 -7.21
C ILE A 133 -4.84 -4.76 -8.27
N PHE A 134 -5.17 -3.56 -7.82
CA PHE A 134 -5.24 -2.35 -8.64
C PHE A 134 -4.09 -1.41 -8.28
N GLN A 135 -3.73 -0.54 -9.22
CA GLN A 135 -2.72 0.50 -9.02
C GLN A 135 -3.16 1.87 -9.49
N SER A 136 -2.66 2.89 -8.83
CA SER A 136 -2.76 4.28 -9.25
C SER A 136 -1.43 5.00 -9.08
N LYS A 137 -1.17 5.99 -9.94
CA LYS A 137 0.01 6.88 -9.79
C LYS A 137 -0.35 8.02 -8.84
N VAL A 138 0.46 8.20 -7.81
CA VAL A 138 0.25 9.22 -6.78
C VAL A 138 1.58 9.86 -6.40
N ASN A 139 1.68 11.18 -6.46
CA ASN A 139 2.86 11.95 -6.02
C ASN A 139 4.20 11.38 -6.50
N GLY A 140 4.29 10.95 -7.77
CA GLY A 140 5.51 10.36 -8.33
C GLY A 140 5.79 8.91 -7.91
N SER A 141 4.96 8.32 -7.06
CA SER A 141 5.02 6.93 -6.65
C SER A 141 3.83 6.13 -7.20
N THR A 142 3.61 4.93 -6.68
CA THR A 142 2.48 4.07 -7.03
C THR A 142 1.77 3.65 -5.75
N ALA A 143 0.46 3.86 -5.69
CA ALA A 143 -0.39 3.25 -4.68
C ALA A 143 -0.94 1.92 -5.22
N PHE A 144 -0.91 0.89 -4.39
CA PHE A 144 -1.52 -0.41 -4.65
C PHE A 144 -2.75 -0.59 -3.76
N PHE A 145 -3.78 -1.19 -4.34
CA PHE A 145 -5.04 -1.50 -3.69
C PHE A 145 -5.30 -2.98 -3.87
N GLN A 146 -5.07 -3.75 -2.82
CA GLN A 146 -5.22 -5.20 -2.84
C GLN A 146 -6.52 -5.60 -2.14
N PHE A 147 -7.38 -6.29 -2.86
CA PHE A 147 -8.67 -6.76 -2.39
C PHE A 147 -8.64 -8.28 -2.21
N LYS A 148 -8.83 -8.73 -0.96
CA LYS A 148 -8.89 -10.16 -0.63
C LYS A 148 -9.72 -10.37 0.63
N ASP A 149 -10.54 -11.43 0.64
CA ASP A 149 -11.26 -11.91 1.82
C ASP A 149 -12.02 -10.79 2.57
N ASP A 150 -12.79 -9.97 1.84
CA ASP A 150 -13.53 -8.82 2.35
C ASP A 150 -12.64 -7.74 3.03
N SER A 151 -11.37 -7.73 2.69
CA SER A 151 -10.42 -6.68 3.10
C SER A 151 -9.85 -5.95 1.89
N LEU A 152 -9.54 -4.68 2.11
CA LEU A 152 -8.74 -3.84 1.23
C LEU A 152 -7.45 -3.47 1.97
N ILE A 153 -6.31 -3.73 1.34
CA ILE A 153 -5.01 -3.24 1.80
C ILE A 153 -4.55 -2.15 0.84
N ILE A 154 -4.18 -0.99 1.39
CA ILE A 154 -3.58 0.12 0.65
C ILE A 154 -2.11 0.20 1.05
N ASP A 155 -1.21 0.18 0.06
CA ASP A 155 0.24 0.23 0.27
C ASP A 155 0.95 0.96 -0.87
N SER A 156 2.23 1.30 -0.66
CA SER A 156 3.10 1.94 -1.65
C SER A 156 4.56 1.56 -1.40
N PRO A 157 5.39 1.37 -2.46
CA PRO A 157 6.82 1.19 -2.31
C PRO A 157 7.51 2.37 -1.62
N ASP A 158 6.98 3.58 -1.82
CA ASP A 158 7.34 4.76 -1.05
C ASP A 158 6.36 4.95 0.10
N LYS A 159 6.78 4.56 1.30
CA LYS A 159 5.96 4.65 2.52
C LYS A 159 5.48 6.06 2.87
N TYR A 160 6.13 7.12 2.34
CA TYR A 160 5.74 8.50 2.59
C TYR A 160 4.74 9.05 1.57
N ALA A 161 4.64 8.42 0.38
CA ALA A 161 3.75 8.89 -0.67
C ALA A 161 2.29 8.94 -0.23
N LEU A 162 1.87 8.01 0.63
CA LEU A 162 0.50 7.91 1.14
C LEU A 162 0.21 8.81 2.34
N ASN A 163 1.25 9.33 3.00
CA ASN A 163 1.09 10.28 4.11
C ASN A 163 0.64 11.66 3.62
N TYR A 164 0.94 11.99 2.37
CA TYR A 164 0.58 13.29 1.77
C TYR A 164 -0.93 13.57 1.81
N PHE A 165 -1.74 12.54 1.79
CA PHE A 165 -3.20 12.63 1.74
C PHE A 165 -3.86 12.70 3.11
N CYS A 166 -3.07 12.63 4.18
CA CYS A 166 -3.56 12.69 5.56
C CYS A 166 -2.85 13.80 6.33
N SER A 167 -3.57 14.48 7.21
CA SER A 167 -3.01 15.44 8.16
C SER A 167 -2.66 14.77 9.48
N GLY A 168 -1.91 15.48 10.34
CA GLY A 168 -1.59 15.02 11.70
C GLY A 168 -0.68 13.79 11.78
N GLY A 169 0.08 13.48 10.71
CA GLY A 169 0.97 12.31 10.67
C GLY A 169 0.28 10.99 10.31
N GLY A 170 -0.98 11.03 9.87
CA GLY A 170 -1.69 9.87 9.35
C GLY A 170 -1.16 9.39 8.00
N SER A 171 -1.64 8.25 7.55
CA SER A 171 -1.34 7.66 6.25
C SER A 171 -2.57 6.94 5.69
N LEU A 172 -2.65 6.86 4.36
CA LEU A 172 -3.62 5.96 3.71
C LEU A 172 -3.18 4.50 3.74
N ALA A 173 -1.89 4.23 4.00
CA ALA A 173 -1.41 2.85 4.09
C ALA A 173 -2.06 2.15 5.29
N GLY A 174 -2.63 0.97 5.02
CA GLY A 174 -3.32 0.21 6.07
C GLY A 174 -4.30 -0.82 5.54
N GLU A 175 -4.95 -1.51 6.46
CA GLU A 175 -5.99 -2.49 6.20
C GLU A 175 -7.37 -1.91 6.53
N TYR A 176 -8.32 -2.14 5.64
CA TYR A 176 -9.70 -1.68 5.72
C TYR A 176 -10.64 -2.87 5.54
N LYS A 177 -11.63 -3.00 6.39
CA LYS A 177 -12.63 -4.07 6.31
C LYS A 177 -13.84 -3.60 5.50
N LYS A 178 -14.36 -4.49 4.67
CA LYS A 178 -15.60 -4.27 3.94
C LYS A 178 -16.76 -4.05 4.90
N LEU A 179 -17.53 -3.02 4.65
CA LEU A 179 -18.73 -2.72 5.42
C LEU A 179 -19.93 -3.47 4.87
N ALA A 180 -20.80 -3.95 5.76
CA ALA A 180 -22.10 -4.53 5.38
C ALA A 180 -23.07 -3.45 4.89
N GLU A 181 -22.96 -2.26 5.45
CA GLU A 181 -23.71 -1.07 5.09
C GLU A 181 -22.75 -0.01 4.54
N GLY A 182 -23.25 0.95 3.76
CA GLY A 182 -22.43 2.02 3.20
C GLY A 182 -21.81 2.93 4.26
N LEU A 183 -20.77 3.68 3.86
CA LEU A 183 -20.18 4.72 4.69
C LEU A 183 -21.20 5.83 4.95
N GLU A 184 -21.39 6.15 6.22
CA GLU A 184 -22.11 7.35 6.66
C GLU A 184 -21.10 8.51 6.70
N ILE A 185 -21.22 9.46 5.73
CA ILE A 185 -20.34 10.62 5.57
C ILE A 185 -21.13 11.89 5.81
#